data_35fc44a306bb1de44b1da6142cd9ea5a
#
_entry.id   35fc44a306bb1de44b1da6142cd9ea5a
#
_cell.length_a   1.000
_cell.length_b   1.000
_cell.length_c   1.000
_cell.angle_alpha   90.00
_cell.angle_beta   90.00
_cell.angle_gamma   90.00
#
_symmetry.space_group_name_H-M   'P 1'
#
loop_
_entity.id
_entity.type
_entity.pdbx_description
1 polymer ?
#
loop_
_entity_poly.entity_id
_entity_poly.type
_entity_poly.pdbx_seq_one_letter_code
_entity_poly.pdbx_strand_id
1 'polypeptide(L)'
;MIRTRPLYQQGKCVPDFSTLELLLNTDFSLSICNDLLESEFCDLYHSWIMATSLNLIEGLDSFPYTHFSQGTTEAFDKWYIRHSQKRFRVWKGEYAYHKIMFKTGLNWAFIDDEPLQKDDVVIISLPFADSGTAYRYHETLKQCERLQIPALVDMCWFGTCYGMMFDLTYSCIEEVTFSLSKTFPISRHRIGMRYSKNKYEEDGLEACAKDNYLNYFSQHVGIKFLQTFSSDYIPQKYRNAQIKICEELGVEVSPVVCLAIGDHRWEHLNRGGTHNRLCISDQLHEKYTKSLEI
;
A
#
# COMPACT_ATOMS: atom_id res chain seq x y z
N MET A 1 24.01 -20.07 19.52
CA MET A 1 23.15 -20.22 18.33
C MET A 1 22.15 -19.07 18.36
N ILE A 2 22.37 -18.03 17.55
CA ILE A 2 21.43 -16.92 17.42
C ILE A 2 20.20 -17.50 16.73
N ARG A 3 19.05 -17.55 17.41
CA ARG A 3 17.79 -17.93 16.77
C ARG A 3 17.45 -16.81 15.78
N THR A 4 17.79 -17.00 14.51
CA THR A 4 17.30 -16.12 13.45
C THR A 4 15.78 -16.22 13.43
N ARG A 5 15.11 -15.08 13.53
CA ARG A 5 13.64 -15.05 13.38
C ARG A 5 13.26 -15.58 11.99
N PRO A 6 12.15 -16.30 11.87
CA PRO A 6 11.74 -16.84 10.58
C PRO A 6 11.44 -15.72 9.59
N LEU A 7 11.79 -15.95 8.34
CA LEU A 7 11.37 -15.11 7.23
C LEU A 7 9.91 -15.42 6.90
N TYR A 8 9.15 -14.39 6.54
CA TYR A 8 7.73 -14.52 6.28
C TYR A 8 7.40 -14.31 4.80
N GLN A 9 6.44 -15.08 4.32
CA GLN A 9 5.77 -14.85 3.04
C GLN A 9 4.90 -13.58 3.09
N GLN A 10 4.26 -13.33 4.25
CA GLN A 10 3.39 -12.17 4.44
C GLN A 10 4.22 -10.91 4.70
N GLY A 11 4.07 -9.91 3.85
CA GLY A 11 4.71 -8.60 4.04
C GLY A 11 4.16 -7.87 5.26
N LYS A 12 5.05 -7.41 6.14
CA LYS A 12 4.77 -6.65 7.36
C LYS A 12 5.57 -5.35 7.37
N CYS A 13 5.09 -4.36 8.12
CA CYS A 13 5.88 -3.18 8.45
C CYS A 13 7.08 -3.58 9.33
N VAL A 14 8.11 -2.75 9.35
CA VAL A 14 9.19 -2.87 10.33
C VAL A 14 8.63 -2.47 11.71
N PRO A 15 8.83 -3.26 12.79
CA PRO A 15 8.42 -2.89 14.14
C PRO A 15 9.40 -1.87 14.73
N ASP A 16 9.36 -0.65 14.20
CA ASP A 16 10.27 0.45 14.57
C ASP A 16 9.94 1.00 15.96
N PHE A 17 10.95 1.18 16.82
CA PHE A 17 10.78 1.61 18.21
C PHE A 17 10.12 2.97 18.34
N SER A 18 10.58 3.97 17.59
CA SER A 18 10.06 5.33 17.71
C SER A 18 8.59 5.41 17.30
N THR A 19 8.22 4.62 16.28
CA THR A 19 6.83 4.53 15.81
C THR A 19 5.95 3.75 16.79
N LEU A 20 6.47 2.71 17.46
CA LEU A 20 5.76 2.00 18.53
C LEU A 20 5.60 2.88 19.78
N GLU A 21 6.62 3.64 20.16
CA GLU A 21 6.58 4.57 21.28
C GLU A 21 5.52 5.66 21.05
N LEU A 22 5.47 6.25 19.86
CA LEU A 22 4.42 7.22 19.52
C LEU A 22 3.03 6.61 19.69
N LEU A 23 2.80 5.38 19.20
CA LEU A 23 1.51 4.72 19.32
C LEU A 23 1.12 4.49 20.79
N LEU A 24 2.06 4.04 21.63
CA LEU A 24 1.82 3.76 23.05
C LEU A 24 1.52 5.03 23.85
N ASN A 25 2.07 6.19 23.43
CA ASN A 25 1.91 7.48 24.10
C ASN A 25 0.84 8.37 23.47
N THR A 26 0.11 7.89 22.44
CA THR A 26 -0.98 8.67 21.85
C THR A 26 -2.15 8.78 22.80
N ASP A 27 -2.56 10.02 23.10
CA ASP A 27 -3.77 10.29 23.86
C ASP A 27 -4.99 10.21 22.95
N PHE A 28 -5.84 9.24 23.22
CA PHE A 28 -7.04 8.97 22.41
C PHE A 28 -8.27 9.77 22.89
N SER A 29 -8.21 10.46 24.02
CA SER A 29 -9.33 11.23 24.55
C SER A 29 -9.73 12.41 23.65
N LEU A 30 -8.79 12.91 22.85
CA LEU A 30 -9.00 14.05 21.94
C LEU A 30 -9.73 13.68 20.64
N SER A 31 -9.94 12.40 20.36
CA SER A 31 -10.60 11.96 19.12
C SER A 31 -12.13 12.12 19.13
N ILE A 32 -12.72 12.55 20.24
CA ILE A 32 -14.17 12.44 20.47
C ILE A 32 -14.99 13.62 19.92
N CYS A 33 -14.39 14.74 19.53
CA CYS A 33 -15.12 16.00 19.33
C CYS A 33 -14.63 16.92 18.21
N ASN A 34 -14.10 16.43 17.10
CA ASN A 34 -13.63 17.34 16.05
C ASN A 34 -14.22 17.02 14.66
N ASP A 35 -15.20 17.85 14.22
CA ASP A 35 -15.92 17.70 12.96
C ASP A 35 -15.06 17.95 11.69
N LEU A 36 -13.82 18.40 11.83
CA LEU A 36 -12.92 18.73 10.73
C LEU A 36 -11.84 17.68 10.47
N LEU A 37 -11.82 16.56 11.21
CA LEU A 37 -10.73 15.59 11.17
C LEU A 37 -10.52 14.96 9.78
N GLU A 38 -11.55 14.77 8.97
CA GLU A 38 -11.35 14.15 7.65
C GLU A 38 -10.60 15.07 6.69
N SER A 39 -11.00 16.34 6.58
CA SER A 39 -10.29 17.28 5.71
C SER A 39 -8.86 17.50 6.18
N GLU A 40 -8.64 17.68 7.49
CA GLU A 40 -7.30 17.79 8.07
C GLU A 40 -6.46 16.55 7.78
N PHE A 41 -7.03 15.36 7.94
CA PHE A 41 -6.36 14.09 7.65
C PHE A 41 -6.00 13.97 6.17
N CYS A 42 -6.94 14.26 5.26
CA CYS A 42 -6.72 14.15 3.82
C CYS A 42 -5.66 15.14 3.32
N ASP A 43 -5.72 16.40 3.75
CA ASP A 43 -4.76 17.44 3.37
C ASP A 43 -3.36 17.13 3.92
N LEU A 44 -3.29 16.69 5.17
CA LEU A 44 -2.03 16.30 5.79
C LEU A 44 -1.44 15.06 5.11
N TYR A 45 -2.27 14.07 4.79
CA TYR A 45 -1.77 12.85 4.13
C TYR A 45 -1.31 13.16 2.71
N HIS A 46 -2.03 13.99 1.96
CA HIS A 46 -1.60 14.45 0.65
C HIS A 46 -0.24 15.16 0.73
N SER A 47 -0.11 16.13 1.64
CA SER A 47 1.15 16.85 1.85
C SER A 47 2.29 15.90 2.24
N TRP A 48 2.00 14.90 3.07
CA TRP A 48 2.97 13.88 3.49
C TRP A 48 3.44 13.01 2.31
N ILE A 49 2.52 12.61 1.41
CA ILE A 49 2.87 11.88 0.19
C ILE A 49 3.77 12.71 -0.70
N MET A 50 3.37 13.96 -0.97
CA MET A 50 4.10 14.85 -1.89
C MET A 50 5.45 15.33 -1.34
N ALA A 51 5.69 15.23 -0.03
CA ALA A 51 6.96 15.62 0.61
C ALA A 51 8.09 14.59 0.47
N THR A 52 7.87 13.45 -0.22
CA THR A 52 8.95 12.48 -0.45
C THR A 52 10.09 13.10 -1.25
N SER A 53 11.32 12.85 -0.79
CA SER A 53 12.56 13.21 -1.49
C SER A 53 13.28 12.00 -2.08
N LEU A 54 12.88 10.80 -1.66
CA LEU A 54 13.47 9.53 -2.11
C LEU A 54 12.78 8.95 -3.34
N ASN A 55 11.56 9.39 -3.61
CA ASN A 55 10.74 8.86 -4.69
C ASN A 55 10.21 10.01 -5.55
N LEU A 56 9.83 9.71 -6.77
CA LEU A 56 9.14 10.65 -7.66
C LEU A 56 7.68 10.22 -7.78
N ILE A 57 6.74 11.16 -7.61
CA ILE A 57 5.31 10.92 -7.82
C ILE A 57 4.78 11.94 -8.82
N GLU A 58 4.09 11.48 -9.84
CA GLU A 58 3.50 12.30 -10.90
C GLU A 58 2.03 11.99 -11.08
N GLY A 59 1.22 13.02 -11.34
CA GLY A 59 -0.19 12.87 -11.69
C GLY A 59 -1.17 12.73 -10.53
N LEU A 60 -0.72 12.74 -9.26
CA LEU A 60 -1.63 12.60 -8.11
C LEU A 60 -2.65 13.74 -8.02
N ASP A 61 -2.29 14.96 -8.41
CA ASP A 61 -3.17 16.14 -8.42
C ASP A 61 -4.34 16.02 -9.41
N SER A 62 -4.30 15.02 -10.30
CA SER A 62 -5.43 14.75 -11.23
C SER A 62 -6.60 14.00 -10.57
N PHE A 63 -6.51 13.70 -9.27
CA PHE A 63 -7.53 13.00 -8.48
C PHE A 63 -8.10 13.95 -7.41
N PRO A 64 -9.10 14.81 -7.75
CA PRO A 64 -9.55 15.89 -6.87
C PRO A 64 -10.40 15.43 -5.67
N TYR A 65 -10.91 14.20 -5.68
CA TYR A 65 -11.76 13.69 -4.62
C TYR A 65 -10.98 12.76 -3.71
N THR A 66 -10.87 13.14 -2.43
CA THR A 66 -10.11 12.41 -1.43
C THR A 66 -10.99 12.06 -0.24
N HIS A 67 -10.90 10.81 0.22
CA HIS A 67 -11.64 10.35 1.39
C HIS A 67 -10.76 9.46 2.28
N PHE A 68 -10.94 9.62 3.59
CA PHE A 68 -10.45 8.64 4.54
C PHE A 68 -11.04 7.26 4.21
N SER A 69 -10.23 6.22 4.34
CA SER A 69 -10.68 4.84 4.22
C SER A 69 -10.06 3.97 5.31
N GLN A 70 -10.75 2.92 5.70
CA GLN A 70 -10.25 1.95 6.68
C GLN A 70 -9.20 1.01 6.05
N GLY A 71 -8.08 1.61 5.63
CA GLY A 71 -7.04 0.99 4.81
C GLY A 71 -7.51 0.82 3.36
N THR A 72 -6.62 0.32 2.49
CA THR A 72 -6.93 0.16 1.06
C THR A 72 -8.07 -0.84 0.80
N THR A 73 -8.31 -1.79 1.71
CA THR A 73 -9.37 -2.82 1.55
C THR A 73 -10.77 -2.24 1.46
N GLU A 74 -11.08 -1.17 2.20
CA GLU A 74 -12.39 -0.53 2.08
C GLU A 74 -12.57 0.12 0.70
N ALA A 75 -11.56 0.79 0.18
CA ALA A 75 -11.61 1.34 -1.17
C ALA A 75 -11.80 0.22 -2.23
N PHE A 76 -11.12 -0.93 -2.06
CA PHE A 76 -11.34 -2.10 -2.93
C PHE A 76 -12.78 -2.59 -2.87
N ASP A 77 -13.39 -2.67 -1.68
CA ASP A 77 -14.77 -3.12 -1.55
C ASP A 77 -15.74 -2.20 -2.30
N LYS A 78 -15.51 -0.86 -2.24
CA LYS A 78 -16.31 0.09 -3.02
C LYS A 78 -16.08 -0.07 -4.53
N TRP A 79 -14.83 -0.33 -4.94
CA TRP A 79 -14.48 -0.63 -6.33
C TRP A 79 -15.18 -1.89 -6.84
N TYR A 80 -15.20 -2.98 -6.05
CA TYR A 80 -15.90 -4.22 -6.43
C TYR A 80 -17.39 -4.02 -6.59
N ILE A 81 -18.02 -3.30 -5.68
CA ILE A 81 -19.46 -3.00 -5.74
C ILE A 81 -19.77 -2.21 -7.02
N ARG A 82 -19.03 -1.15 -7.28
CA ARG A 82 -19.24 -0.25 -8.44
C ARG A 82 -19.08 -0.97 -9.78
N HIS A 83 -18.12 -1.87 -9.85
CA HIS A 83 -17.81 -2.61 -11.08
C HIS A 83 -18.29 -4.07 -11.06
N SER A 84 -19.27 -4.41 -10.21
CA SER A 84 -19.71 -5.79 -9.98
C SER A 84 -20.21 -6.53 -11.24
N GLN A 85 -20.62 -5.80 -12.27
CA GLN A 85 -21.06 -6.37 -13.56
C GLN A 85 -19.91 -6.60 -14.54
N LYS A 86 -18.69 -6.17 -14.22
CA LYS A 86 -17.51 -6.31 -15.06
C LYS A 86 -16.64 -7.48 -14.63
N ARG A 87 -15.65 -7.83 -15.45
CA ARG A 87 -14.67 -8.86 -15.11
C ARG A 87 -13.44 -8.23 -14.48
N PHE A 88 -13.12 -8.64 -13.25
CA PHE A 88 -11.94 -8.15 -12.51
C PHE A 88 -10.67 -8.83 -12.97
N ARG A 89 -9.61 -8.05 -13.12
CA ARG A 89 -8.32 -8.53 -13.59
C ARG A 89 -7.21 -8.09 -12.67
N VAL A 90 -6.37 -9.06 -12.30
CA VAL A 90 -5.17 -8.86 -11.47
C VAL A 90 -4.04 -9.77 -11.98
N TRP A 91 -2.80 -9.41 -11.71
CA TRP A 91 -1.65 -10.30 -11.93
C TRP A 91 -1.58 -11.40 -10.87
N LYS A 92 -1.02 -12.57 -11.23
CA LYS A 92 -0.61 -13.58 -10.25
C LYS A 92 0.42 -12.98 -9.30
N GLY A 93 0.27 -13.21 -7.99
CA GLY A 93 1.11 -12.59 -6.98
C GLY A 93 0.56 -11.30 -6.37
N GLU A 94 -0.54 -10.75 -6.89
CA GLU A 94 -1.23 -9.61 -6.30
C GLU A 94 -1.72 -9.88 -4.88
N TYR A 95 -2.18 -8.83 -4.20
CA TYR A 95 -2.64 -8.92 -2.82
C TYR A 95 -3.77 -9.96 -2.68
N ALA A 96 -3.59 -10.89 -1.74
CA ALA A 96 -4.47 -12.06 -1.62
C ALA A 96 -5.94 -11.71 -1.35
N TYR A 97 -6.22 -10.52 -0.81
CA TYR A 97 -7.58 -10.04 -0.55
C TYR A 97 -8.43 -10.01 -1.81
N HIS A 98 -7.87 -9.59 -2.97
CA HIS A 98 -8.60 -9.59 -4.23
C HIS A 98 -9.16 -10.96 -4.56
N LYS A 99 -8.33 -12.02 -4.50
CA LYS A 99 -8.76 -13.40 -4.77
C LYS A 99 -9.82 -13.92 -3.78
N ILE A 100 -9.74 -13.48 -2.52
CA ILE A 100 -10.73 -13.83 -1.50
C ILE A 100 -12.09 -13.21 -1.88
N MET A 101 -12.10 -11.93 -2.22
CA MET A 101 -13.33 -11.21 -2.60
C MET A 101 -13.91 -11.72 -3.91
N PHE A 102 -13.08 -12.02 -4.91
CA PHE A 102 -13.55 -12.56 -6.18
C PHE A 102 -14.31 -13.89 -6.02
N LYS A 103 -13.91 -14.73 -5.07
CA LYS A 103 -14.60 -16.00 -4.76
C LYS A 103 -16.00 -15.82 -4.17
N THR A 104 -16.42 -14.60 -3.82
CA THR A 104 -17.78 -14.32 -3.35
C THR A 104 -18.81 -14.23 -4.49
N GLY A 105 -18.42 -14.53 -5.72
CA GLY A 105 -19.30 -14.58 -6.88
C GLY A 105 -19.02 -13.51 -7.95
N LEU A 106 -17.93 -12.75 -7.81
CA LEU A 106 -17.51 -11.79 -8.83
C LEU A 106 -16.89 -12.53 -10.03
N ASN A 107 -17.11 -12.02 -11.25
CA ASN A 107 -16.42 -12.49 -12.44
C ASN A 107 -14.97 -12.00 -12.42
N TRP A 108 -13.99 -12.89 -12.62
CA TRP A 108 -12.58 -12.52 -12.60
C TRP A 108 -11.67 -13.50 -13.34
N ALA A 109 -10.49 -13.03 -13.75
CA ALA A 109 -9.41 -13.88 -14.25
C ALA A 109 -8.05 -13.22 -14.03
N PHE A 110 -6.97 -14.00 -13.98
CA PHE A 110 -5.63 -13.44 -13.99
C PHE A 110 -5.28 -12.84 -15.35
N ILE A 111 -4.53 -11.74 -15.35
CA ILE A 111 -4.00 -11.14 -16.58
C ILE A 111 -2.98 -12.09 -17.24
N ASP A 112 -2.30 -12.92 -16.43
CA ASP A 112 -1.36 -13.94 -16.89
C ASP A 112 -2.03 -15.03 -17.76
N ASP A 113 -3.28 -15.35 -17.47
CA ASP A 113 -3.96 -16.50 -18.08
C ASP A 113 -4.74 -16.11 -19.35
N GLU A 114 -5.22 -14.87 -19.42
CA GLU A 114 -6.02 -14.38 -20.53
C GLU A 114 -5.72 -12.90 -20.83
N PRO A 115 -5.72 -12.46 -22.10
CA PRO A 115 -5.53 -11.05 -22.44
C PRO A 115 -6.66 -10.17 -21.90
N LEU A 116 -6.35 -8.88 -21.67
CA LEU A 116 -7.33 -7.87 -21.29
C LEU A 116 -8.36 -7.64 -22.42
N GLN A 117 -9.61 -7.42 -22.03
CA GLN A 117 -10.76 -7.15 -22.91
C GLN A 117 -11.49 -5.87 -22.48
N LYS A 118 -12.25 -5.26 -23.39
CA LYS A 118 -12.90 -3.96 -23.17
C LYS A 118 -13.81 -3.89 -21.94
N ASP A 119 -14.43 -5.01 -21.55
CA ASP A 119 -15.35 -5.06 -20.39
C ASP A 119 -14.66 -5.46 -19.08
N ASP A 120 -13.33 -5.50 -19.07
CA ASP A 120 -12.55 -5.75 -17.87
C ASP A 120 -12.46 -4.50 -16.97
N VAL A 121 -12.09 -4.72 -15.71
CA VAL A 121 -11.56 -3.71 -14.80
C VAL A 121 -10.28 -4.24 -14.16
N VAL A 122 -9.29 -3.39 -13.99
CA VAL A 122 -7.96 -3.79 -13.50
C VAL A 122 -7.71 -3.25 -12.10
N ILE A 123 -7.11 -4.08 -11.25
CA ILE A 123 -6.48 -3.64 -10.01
C ILE A 123 -5.00 -4.00 -10.09
N ILE A 124 -4.14 -3.04 -9.84
CA ILE A 124 -2.69 -3.21 -9.91
C ILE A 124 -2.02 -2.50 -8.74
N SER A 125 -1.11 -3.19 -8.05
CA SER A 125 -0.30 -2.58 -7.00
C SER A 125 0.94 -1.89 -7.55
N LEU A 126 1.24 -0.70 -7.06
CA LEU A 126 2.49 0.01 -7.31
C LEU A 126 3.10 0.49 -5.97
N PRO A 127 4.16 -0.14 -5.46
CA PRO A 127 4.89 -1.28 -6.04
C PRO A 127 4.08 -2.57 -6.05
N PHE A 128 4.41 -3.45 -6.99
CA PHE A 128 3.75 -4.73 -7.14
C PHE A 128 3.87 -5.60 -5.89
N ALA A 129 2.75 -6.15 -5.45
CA ALA A 129 2.68 -6.87 -4.17
C ALA A 129 3.62 -8.08 -4.07
N ASP A 130 4.01 -8.69 -5.19
CA ASP A 130 4.86 -9.88 -5.24
C ASP A 130 6.37 -9.58 -5.23
N SER A 131 6.79 -8.43 -5.75
CA SER A 131 8.22 -8.08 -5.89
C SER A 131 8.61 -6.77 -5.21
N GLY A 132 7.66 -5.87 -4.97
CA GLY A 132 7.94 -4.51 -4.52
C GLY A 132 8.56 -3.62 -5.62
N THR A 133 8.36 -3.97 -6.90
CA THR A 133 8.85 -3.21 -8.07
C THR A 133 7.68 -2.68 -8.90
N ALA A 134 7.95 -1.95 -9.98
CA ALA A 134 6.95 -1.54 -10.97
C ALA A 134 6.66 -2.65 -12.00
N TYR A 135 6.55 -3.92 -11.55
CA TYR A 135 6.35 -5.09 -12.40
C TYR A 135 5.16 -4.92 -13.35
N ARG A 136 5.44 -4.91 -14.66
CA ARG A 136 4.46 -4.79 -15.76
C ARG A 136 3.45 -3.63 -15.61
N TYR A 137 3.70 -2.68 -14.73
CA TYR A 137 2.80 -1.56 -14.44
C TYR A 137 2.48 -0.73 -15.68
N HIS A 138 3.52 -0.20 -16.33
CA HIS A 138 3.36 0.66 -17.51
C HIS A 138 2.77 -0.08 -18.71
N GLU A 139 3.17 -1.33 -18.92
CA GLU A 139 2.63 -2.19 -19.98
C GLU A 139 1.12 -2.39 -19.80
N THR A 140 0.71 -2.73 -18.58
CA THR A 140 -0.70 -2.97 -18.24
C THR A 140 -1.54 -1.72 -18.41
N LEU A 141 -1.09 -0.58 -17.90
CA LEU A 141 -1.86 0.67 -18.01
C LEU A 141 -1.96 1.20 -19.44
N LYS A 142 -0.92 1.06 -20.26
CA LYS A 142 -1.01 1.35 -21.70
C LYS A 142 -2.05 0.47 -22.40
N GLN A 143 -2.18 -0.79 -22.01
CA GLN A 143 -3.25 -1.65 -22.53
C GLN A 143 -4.63 -1.20 -22.04
N CYS A 144 -4.76 -0.83 -20.78
CA CYS A 144 -6.00 -0.31 -20.21
C CYS A 144 -6.46 0.97 -20.94
N GLU A 145 -5.55 1.93 -21.19
CA GLU A 145 -5.88 3.13 -21.98
C GLU A 145 -6.38 2.79 -23.38
N ARG A 146 -5.66 1.95 -24.11
CA ARG A 146 -6.04 1.54 -25.47
C ARG A 146 -7.40 0.87 -25.52
N LEU A 147 -7.76 0.08 -24.51
CA LEU A 147 -9.01 -0.67 -24.43
C LEU A 147 -10.11 0.08 -23.65
N GLN A 148 -9.79 1.27 -23.10
CA GLN A 148 -10.68 2.05 -22.24
C GLN A 148 -11.15 1.26 -21.00
N ILE A 149 -10.23 0.52 -20.39
CA ILE A 149 -10.46 -0.28 -19.18
C ILE A 149 -10.12 0.58 -17.96
N PRO A 150 -11.05 0.76 -17.01
CA PRO A 150 -10.75 1.47 -15.77
C PRO A 150 -9.79 0.68 -14.89
N ALA A 151 -8.87 1.41 -14.23
CA ALA A 151 -7.88 0.84 -13.35
C ALA A 151 -7.92 1.49 -11.96
N LEU A 152 -7.73 0.68 -10.92
CA LEU A 152 -7.41 1.10 -9.56
C LEU A 152 -5.94 0.76 -9.27
N VAL A 153 -5.21 1.73 -8.70
CA VAL A 153 -3.81 1.56 -8.29
C VAL A 153 -3.71 1.48 -6.76
N ASP A 154 -3.18 0.36 -6.25
CA ASP A 154 -2.90 0.17 -4.82
C ASP A 154 -1.48 0.60 -4.47
N MET A 155 -1.34 1.66 -3.70
CA MET A 155 -0.07 2.22 -3.23
C MET A 155 0.18 1.99 -1.72
N CYS A 156 -0.30 0.86 -1.18
CA CYS A 156 -0.17 0.57 0.25
C CYS A 156 1.29 0.48 0.76
N TRP A 157 2.26 0.31 -0.13
CA TRP A 157 3.68 0.24 0.22
C TRP A 157 4.43 1.57 0.10
N PHE A 158 3.78 2.65 -0.35
CA PHE A 158 4.42 3.92 -0.70
C PHE A 158 5.45 4.41 0.35
N GLY A 159 5.08 4.54 1.62
CA GLY A 159 5.97 5.03 2.69
C GLY A 159 7.09 4.04 3.12
N THR A 160 7.30 2.96 2.35
CA THR A 160 8.41 2.02 2.55
C THR A 160 9.33 1.94 1.34
N CYS A 161 9.09 2.76 0.32
CA CYS A 161 9.78 2.70 -0.98
C CYS A 161 11.02 3.58 -1.03
N TYR A 162 12.02 3.11 -1.76
CA TYR A 162 13.26 3.82 -2.01
C TYR A 162 13.59 3.81 -3.51
N GLY A 163 13.71 5.00 -4.11
CA GLY A 163 14.14 5.17 -5.49
C GLY A 163 13.11 4.74 -6.54
N MET A 164 11.82 4.89 -6.23
CA MET A 164 10.73 4.54 -7.15
C MET A 164 10.16 5.78 -7.83
N MET A 165 9.69 5.57 -9.07
CA MET A 165 8.83 6.50 -9.79
C MET A 165 7.39 5.98 -9.79
N PHE A 166 6.47 6.80 -9.30
CA PHE A 166 5.03 6.55 -9.25
C PHE A 166 4.34 7.42 -10.30
N ASP A 167 4.18 6.88 -11.49
CA ASP A 167 3.53 7.56 -12.61
C ASP A 167 2.02 7.26 -12.60
N LEU A 168 1.23 8.24 -12.16
CA LEU A 168 -0.23 8.17 -12.10
C LEU A 168 -0.90 8.97 -13.23
N THR A 169 -0.15 9.35 -14.26
CA THR A 169 -0.65 10.21 -15.35
C THR A 169 -1.56 9.49 -16.33
N TYR A 170 -1.63 8.16 -16.28
CA TYR A 170 -2.48 7.37 -17.18
C TYR A 170 -3.96 7.72 -17.04
N SER A 171 -4.61 7.99 -18.16
CA SER A 171 -6.04 8.40 -18.20
C SER A 171 -6.98 7.32 -17.67
N CYS A 172 -6.63 6.06 -17.83
CA CYS A 172 -7.40 4.90 -17.38
C CYS A 172 -7.42 4.70 -15.85
N ILE A 173 -6.51 5.34 -15.09
CA ILE A 173 -6.55 5.25 -13.63
C ILE A 173 -7.71 6.11 -13.13
N GLU A 174 -8.71 5.49 -12.52
CA GLU A 174 -9.85 6.17 -11.92
C GLU A 174 -9.68 6.37 -10.41
N GLU A 175 -8.99 5.44 -9.73
CA GLU A 175 -8.74 5.50 -8.29
C GLU A 175 -7.30 5.13 -7.93
N VAL A 176 -6.81 5.78 -6.88
CA VAL A 176 -5.53 5.47 -6.24
C VAL A 176 -5.78 5.32 -4.74
N THR A 177 -5.20 4.29 -4.11
CA THR A 177 -5.37 4.06 -2.69
C THR A 177 -4.05 4.00 -1.95
N PHE A 178 -4.00 4.61 -0.77
CA PHE A 178 -2.84 4.58 0.14
C PHE A 178 -3.21 3.99 1.48
N SER A 179 -2.23 3.47 2.20
CA SER A 179 -2.42 3.00 3.57
C SER A 179 -1.15 3.14 4.40
N LEU A 180 -1.29 3.52 5.66
CA LEU A 180 -0.19 3.56 6.63
C LEU A 180 0.16 2.19 7.22
N SER A 181 -0.63 1.16 6.91
CA SER A 181 -0.53 -0.19 7.49
C SER A 181 0.78 -0.93 7.19
N LYS A 182 1.51 -0.53 6.15
CA LYS A 182 2.79 -1.13 5.76
C LYS A 182 3.97 -0.25 6.15
N THR A 183 3.74 1.03 6.28
CA THR A 183 4.74 2.01 6.70
C THR A 183 4.97 1.93 8.21
N PHE A 184 3.88 1.90 8.98
CA PHE A 184 3.93 1.96 10.43
C PHE A 184 3.24 0.76 11.09
N PRO A 185 3.56 0.43 12.37
CA PRO A 185 2.96 -0.72 13.08
C PRO A 185 1.52 -0.44 13.56
N ILE A 186 0.75 0.26 12.76
CA ILE A 186 -0.65 0.67 13.02
C ILE A 186 -1.65 -0.05 12.10
N SER A 187 -1.28 -1.20 11.55
CA SER A 187 -2.12 -1.94 10.62
C SER A 187 -3.51 -2.31 11.16
N ARG A 188 -3.64 -2.46 12.49
CA ARG A 188 -4.90 -2.78 13.17
C ARG A 188 -5.83 -1.58 13.31
N HIS A 189 -5.33 -0.36 13.19
CA HIS A 189 -6.14 0.88 13.21
C HIS A 189 -6.83 1.14 11.89
N ARG A 190 -6.45 0.44 10.81
CA ARG A 190 -7.09 0.54 9.50
C ARG A 190 -7.12 1.97 8.98
N ILE A 191 -5.95 2.54 8.68
CA ILE A 191 -5.79 3.92 8.23
C ILE A 191 -5.34 3.93 6.78
N GLY A 192 -6.11 4.54 5.93
CA GLY A 192 -5.84 4.71 4.51
C GLY A 192 -6.53 5.93 3.93
N MET A 193 -6.29 6.17 2.66
CA MET A 193 -6.92 7.24 1.89
C MET A 193 -7.17 6.76 0.47
N ARG A 194 -8.35 7.09 -0.06
CA ARG A 194 -8.70 6.94 -1.47
C ARG A 194 -8.63 8.28 -2.16
N TYR A 195 -8.03 8.30 -3.32
CA TYR A 195 -8.12 9.34 -4.33
C TYR A 195 -9.00 8.86 -5.48
N SER A 196 -9.84 9.71 -6.04
CA SER A 196 -10.63 9.38 -7.23
C SER A 196 -10.72 10.55 -8.21
N LYS A 197 -10.79 10.22 -9.51
CA LYS A 197 -11.04 11.23 -10.58
C LYS A 197 -12.47 11.71 -10.59
N ASN A 198 -13.39 10.83 -10.20
CA ASN A 198 -14.82 11.10 -10.26
C ASN A 198 -15.42 11.18 -8.85
N LYS A 199 -16.45 11.99 -8.70
CA LYS A 199 -17.29 12.00 -7.52
C LYS A 199 -18.31 10.85 -7.62
N TYR A 200 -18.43 10.06 -6.56
CA TYR A 200 -19.33 8.90 -6.51
C TYR A 200 -20.38 9.12 -5.42
N GLU A 201 -21.44 9.86 -5.72
CA GLU A 201 -22.45 10.31 -4.73
C GLU A 201 -23.13 9.16 -3.95
N GLU A 202 -23.25 7.98 -4.56
CA GLU A 202 -23.81 6.77 -3.94
C GLU A 202 -22.72 5.87 -3.31
N ASP A 203 -21.49 6.30 -3.32
CA ASP A 203 -20.37 5.56 -2.73
C ASP A 203 -20.39 5.68 -1.21
N GLY A 204 -20.21 4.55 -0.51
CA GLY A 204 -20.26 4.54 0.96
C GLY A 204 -19.19 5.40 1.63
N LEU A 205 -18.03 5.66 0.99
CA LEU A 205 -17.01 6.58 1.52
C LEU A 205 -17.51 8.03 1.44
N GLU A 206 -18.06 8.43 0.33
CA GLU A 206 -18.66 9.76 0.13
C GLU A 206 -19.82 10.00 1.12
N ALA A 207 -20.72 9.03 1.26
CA ALA A 207 -21.85 9.12 2.19
C ALA A 207 -21.38 9.21 3.64
N CYS A 208 -20.41 8.39 4.06
CA CYS A 208 -19.85 8.45 5.41
C CYS A 208 -19.19 9.79 5.70
N ALA A 209 -18.44 10.35 4.73
CA ALA A 209 -17.82 11.67 4.87
C ALA A 209 -18.87 12.77 5.04
N LYS A 210 -19.92 12.75 4.19
CA LYS A 210 -21.02 13.75 4.23
C LYS A 210 -21.79 13.72 5.56
N ASP A 211 -22.00 12.54 6.13
CA ASP A 211 -22.82 12.35 7.34
C ASP A 211 -21.97 12.23 8.62
N ASN A 212 -20.66 12.47 8.53
CA ASN A 212 -19.69 12.34 9.64
C ASN A 212 -19.65 10.94 10.29
N TYR A 213 -19.97 9.88 9.56
CA TYR A 213 -19.83 8.48 10.01
C TYR A 213 -18.42 7.97 9.78
N LEU A 214 -17.45 8.61 10.43
CA LEU A 214 -16.03 8.35 10.23
C LEU A 214 -15.37 7.75 11.46
N ASN A 215 -14.32 6.99 11.24
CA ASN A 215 -13.50 6.45 12.31
C ASN A 215 -12.51 7.51 12.82
N TYR A 216 -13.00 8.47 13.62
CA TYR A 216 -12.19 9.56 14.19
C TYR A 216 -10.98 9.08 14.99
N PHE A 217 -11.11 7.96 15.69
CA PHE A 217 -10.00 7.35 16.41
C PHE A 217 -8.83 7.01 15.48
N SER A 218 -9.11 6.35 14.36
CA SER A 218 -8.10 6.00 13.37
C SER A 218 -7.55 7.22 12.66
N GLN A 219 -8.38 8.22 12.35
CA GLN A 219 -7.91 9.49 11.77
C GLN A 219 -6.96 10.22 12.72
N HIS A 220 -7.30 10.30 14.02
CA HIS A 220 -6.45 10.92 15.03
C HIS A 220 -5.08 10.23 15.12
N VAL A 221 -5.04 8.89 15.17
CA VAL A 221 -3.79 8.13 15.11
C VAL A 221 -3.01 8.47 13.84
N GLY A 222 -3.70 8.47 12.68
CA GLY A 222 -3.10 8.80 11.39
C GLY A 222 -2.45 10.19 11.40
N ILE A 223 -3.16 11.22 11.85
CA ILE A 223 -2.67 12.59 11.95
C ILE A 223 -1.40 12.65 12.80
N LYS A 224 -1.38 12.01 13.98
CA LYS A 224 -0.20 11.98 14.84
C LYS A 224 1.02 11.38 14.15
N PHE A 225 0.84 10.29 13.40
CA PHE A 225 1.94 9.67 12.67
C PHE A 225 2.42 10.52 11.50
N LEU A 226 1.51 11.10 10.73
CA LEU A 226 1.83 11.95 9.58
C LEU A 226 2.54 13.27 10.00
N GLN A 227 2.19 13.81 11.18
CA GLN A 227 2.85 15.00 11.73
C GLN A 227 4.25 14.71 12.30
N THR A 228 4.49 13.46 12.77
CA THR A 228 5.72 13.11 13.48
C THR A 228 6.77 12.53 12.55
N PHE A 229 6.37 11.71 11.57
CA PHE A 229 7.31 11.00 10.69
C PHE A 229 7.10 11.38 9.23
N SER A 230 8.19 11.68 8.52
CA SER A 230 8.13 11.91 7.06
C SER A 230 7.76 10.64 6.28
N SER A 231 7.30 10.80 5.04
CA SER A 231 7.06 9.68 4.12
C SER A 231 8.31 8.84 3.85
N ASP A 232 9.48 9.45 3.98
CA ASP A 232 10.79 8.83 3.75
C ASP A 232 11.41 8.24 5.03
N TYR A 233 10.78 8.38 6.21
CA TYR A 233 11.36 7.99 7.49
C TYR A 233 11.80 6.51 7.52
N ILE A 234 10.93 5.59 7.15
CA ILE A 234 11.24 4.15 7.16
C ILE A 234 12.31 3.79 6.12
N PRO A 235 12.20 4.18 4.84
CA PRO A 235 13.24 3.87 3.86
C PRO A 235 14.58 4.52 4.16
N GLN A 236 14.64 5.76 4.64
CA GLN A 236 15.90 6.41 5.04
C GLN A 236 16.58 5.63 6.17
N LYS A 237 15.82 5.24 7.18
CA LYS A 237 16.34 4.58 8.37
C LYS A 237 16.84 3.16 8.08
N TYR A 238 16.15 2.39 7.25
CA TYR A 238 16.38 0.95 7.12
C TYR A 238 17.04 0.49 5.81
N ARG A 239 17.21 1.35 4.79
CA ARG A 239 17.77 0.95 3.49
C ARG A 239 19.13 0.27 3.59
N ASN A 240 20.07 0.85 4.33
CA ASN A 240 21.41 0.28 4.47
C ASN A 240 21.40 -1.08 5.19
N ALA A 241 20.51 -1.26 6.18
CA ALA A 241 20.35 -2.54 6.86
C ALA A 241 19.72 -3.58 5.91
N GLN A 242 18.74 -3.18 5.08
CA GLN A 242 18.16 -4.06 4.06
C GLN A 242 19.23 -4.62 3.12
N ILE A 243 20.08 -3.73 2.56
CA ILE A 243 21.14 -4.12 1.63
C ILE A 243 22.05 -5.19 2.28
N LYS A 244 22.51 -4.94 3.51
CA LYS A 244 23.37 -5.89 4.24
C LYS A 244 22.69 -7.22 4.51
N ILE A 245 21.41 -7.22 4.86
CA ILE A 245 20.64 -8.46 5.08
C ILE A 245 20.48 -9.22 3.76
N CYS A 246 20.19 -8.53 2.67
CA CYS A 246 20.07 -9.17 1.35
C CYS A 246 21.39 -9.78 0.88
N GLU A 247 22.53 -9.11 1.11
CA GLU A 247 23.87 -9.65 0.85
C GLU A 247 24.13 -10.92 1.67
N GLU A 248 23.85 -10.90 2.98
CA GLU A 248 24.01 -12.05 3.89
C GLU A 248 23.14 -13.25 3.49
N LEU A 249 21.94 -13.01 2.97
CA LEU A 249 21.00 -14.04 2.53
C LEU A 249 21.23 -14.49 1.07
N GLY A 250 22.03 -13.75 0.30
CA GLY A 250 22.25 -13.99 -1.13
C GLY A 250 20.96 -13.81 -1.95
N VAL A 251 20.21 -12.71 -1.68
CA VAL A 251 18.94 -12.37 -2.34
C VAL A 251 18.95 -10.97 -2.92
N GLU A 252 18.07 -10.68 -3.85
CA GLU A 252 17.97 -9.35 -4.47
C GLU A 252 17.28 -8.34 -3.54
N VAL A 253 17.73 -7.09 -3.61
CA VAL A 253 17.20 -5.97 -2.84
C VAL A 253 15.96 -5.41 -3.55
N SER A 254 14.80 -5.46 -2.89
CA SER A 254 13.58 -4.80 -3.38
C SER A 254 13.62 -3.28 -3.16
N PRO A 255 12.95 -2.46 -4.01
CA PRO A 255 12.66 -1.06 -3.69
C PRO A 255 11.91 -0.86 -2.38
N VAL A 256 11.06 -1.81 -1.98
CA VAL A 256 10.35 -1.83 -0.70
C VAL A 256 11.28 -2.33 0.39
N VAL A 257 11.65 -1.48 1.35
CA VAL A 257 12.74 -1.78 2.32
C VAL A 257 12.50 -2.98 3.21
N CYS A 258 11.26 -3.37 3.46
CA CYS A 258 10.94 -4.55 4.25
C CYS A 258 10.84 -5.84 3.42
N LEU A 259 11.16 -5.79 2.12
CA LEU A 259 11.10 -6.93 1.21
C LEU A 259 12.46 -7.23 0.59
N ALA A 260 12.63 -8.49 0.21
CA ALA A 260 13.71 -9.00 -0.63
C ALA A 260 13.15 -10.03 -1.61
N ILE A 261 13.88 -10.31 -2.70
CA ILE A 261 13.46 -11.27 -3.72
C ILE A 261 14.49 -12.41 -3.74
N GLY A 262 13.99 -13.59 -3.46
CA GLY A 262 14.79 -14.82 -3.43
C GLY A 262 14.79 -15.57 -4.76
N ASP A 263 15.82 -16.37 -4.94
CA ASP A 263 15.90 -17.35 -6.02
C ASP A 263 15.10 -18.63 -5.72
N HIS A 264 15.35 -19.71 -6.46
CA HIS A 264 14.66 -21.00 -6.31
C HIS A 264 14.78 -21.63 -4.90
N ARG A 265 15.82 -21.31 -4.11
CA ARG A 265 15.98 -21.78 -2.72
C ARG A 265 14.84 -21.30 -1.81
N TRP A 266 14.15 -20.23 -2.22
CA TRP A 266 13.07 -19.58 -1.49
C TRP A 266 11.67 -19.84 -2.08
N GLU A 267 11.56 -20.85 -2.96
CA GLU A 267 10.29 -21.20 -3.62
C GLU A 267 9.15 -21.48 -2.64
N HIS A 268 9.47 -22.01 -1.44
CA HIS A 268 8.49 -22.24 -0.38
C HIS A 268 7.82 -20.95 0.13
N LEU A 269 8.36 -19.77 -0.19
CA LEU A 269 7.78 -18.45 0.11
C LEU A 269 7.05 -17.84 -1.10
N ASN A 270 6.96 -18.55 -2.24
CA ASN A 270 6.22 -18.07 -3.39
C ASN A 270 4.73 -17.93 -3.08
N ARG A 271 4.11 -16.87 -3.58
CA ARG A 271 2.70 -16.52 -3.33
C ARG A 271 1.77 -16.84 -4.51
N GLY A 272 2.25 -17.66 -5.45
CA GLY A 272 1.56 -17.99 -6.68
C GLY A 272 1.79 -16.96 -7.81
N GLY A 273 2.79 -16.09 -7.66
CA GLY A 273 3.30 -15.20 -8.69
C GLY A 273 4.62 -15.69 -9.28
N THR A 274 5.39 -14.76 -9.84
CA THR A 274 6.67 -15.05 -10.50
C THR A 274 7.88 -14.87 -9.58
N HIS A 275 7.70 -14.31 -8.38
CA HIS A 275 8.78 -13.97 -7.46
C HIS A 275 8.66 -14.71 -6.13
N ASN A 276 9.80 -15.05 -5.55
CA ASN A 276 9.88 -15.59 -4.19
C ASN A 276 10.14 -14.43 -3.24
N ARG A 277 9.07 -13.77 -2.79
CA ARG A 277 9.14 -12.59 -1.93
C ARG A 277 9.39 -12.96 -0.47
N LEU A 278 10.46 -12.41 0.11
CA LEU A 278 10.79 -12.53 1.52
C LEU A 278 10.41 -11.23 2.26
N CYS A 279 9.75 -11.34 3.39
CA CYS A 279 9.60 -10.23 4.33
C CYS A 279 10.71 -10.29 5.38
N ILE A 280 11.55 -9.27 5.42
CA ILE A 280 12.73 -9.16 6.29
C ILE A 280 12.54 -8.14 7.43
N SER A 281 11.30 -7.77 7.73
CA SER A 281 10.97 -6.73 8.73
C SER A 281 11.52 -7.02 10.12
N ASP A 282 11.47 -8.29 10.55
CA ASP A 282 11.95 -8.70 11.87
C ASP A 282 13.48 -8.68 11.93
N GLN A 283 14.15 -9.04 10.83
CA GLN A 283 15.61 -8.98 10.70
C GLN A 283 16.12 -7.53 10.72
N LEU A 284 15.39 -6.61 10.06
CA LEU A 284 15.68 -5.18 10.08
C LEU A 284 15.62 -4.62 11.50
N HIS A 285 14.59 -4.99 12.25
CA HIS A 285 14.43 -4.58 13.64
C HIS A 285 15.60 -5.07 14.51
N GLU A 286 15.94 -6.35 14.45
CA GLU A 286 17.03 -6.93 15.24
C GLU A 286 18.39 -6.31 14.92
N LYS A 287 18.69 -6.10 13.62
CA LYS A 287 19.98 -5.55 13.21
C LYS A 287 20.15 -4.10 13.64
N TYR A 288 19.06 -3.31 13.57
CA TYR A 288 19.07 -1.93 14.01
C TYR A 288 19.21 -1.80 15.53
N THR A 289 18.52 -2.65 16.29
CA THR A 289 18.59 -2.64 17.76
C THR A 289 20.00 -2.93 18.25
N LYS A 290 20.67 -3.94 17.67
CA LYS A 290 22.06 -4.29 18.01
C LYS A 290 23.08 -3.19 17.67
N SER A 291 22.77 -2.33 16.69
CA SER A 291 23.66 -1.21 16.35
C SER A 291 23.55 -0.01 17.32
N LEU A 292 22.54 0.02 18.17
CA LEU A 292 22.36 1.05 19.20
C LEU A 292 22.96 0.63 20.57
N GLU A 293 23.30 -0.64 20.75
CA GLU A 293 23.90 -1.20 21.97
C GLU A 293 25.44 -1.15 21.95
N ILE A 294 26.06 -0.65 20.87
CA ILE A 294 27.50 -0.44 20.71
C ILE A 294 27.80 1.06 20.72
#